data_625400a02a1450c71d87054f5ae9d25f
#
_entry.id   625400a02a1450c71d87054f5ae9d25f
#
_cell.length_a   1.000
_cell.length_b   1.000
_cell.length_c   1.000
_cell.angle_alpha   90.00
_cell.angle_beta   90.00
_cell.angle_gamma   90.00
#
_symmetry.space_group_name_H-M   'P 1'
#
loop_
_entity.id
_entity.type
_entity.pdbx_description
1 polymer ?
#
loop_
_entity_poly.entity_id
_entity_poly.type
_entity_poly.pdbx_seq_one_letter_code
_entity_poly.pdbx_strand_id
1 'polypeptide(L)'
;MIYVNKLFDRRLGLFVVLTWVLVGCSANEPAFDESFQRELQTRLLDAKPGEIIEIPSGRYSLNRSLSLRVSGVTIRGAGMNETVLSFKGQTVGAEGLLVNASDFTLENLAIEDTRGDAVKVNEGERITLRGLRVEWTGGPSTSNGAYGLYPVRTRQVLIEDCLVIGASDAGIYVGQSEDIVVRRNTARLNVAGIEIENSRRADVYDNIATENTGGVLVFNMPNLPQRGAGTRVFRNKIYGNNTANFGAKGTPVASIPAGSGVVINSNDQVEIFDNEFTDNATAHVIISSYFSTGYMTEKGVADIFDPYPEAIHVHGNRYSGGGDAPDGLDLKALKLAVFGLGGRFPPVLWDGYVDSKKTRGGKLPDDLAICVRDAGPVLNADGPGKYRNPRVSTAEYDCRLAPLPPVELSL
;
A
#
# COMPACT_ATOMS: atom_id res chain seq x y z
N MET A 1 64.33 -26.78 -36.13
CA MET A 1 65.16 -25.96 -37.05
C MET A 1 64.20 -24.89 -37.54
N ILE A 2 64.22 -23.73 -37.10
CA ILE A 2 64.93 -22.48 -37.08
C ILE A 2 64.24 -21.53 -36.10
N TYR A 3 64.99 -20.91 -35.25
CA TYR A 3 64.68 -19.75 -34.39
C TYR A 3 64.32 -18.52 -35.23
N VAL A 4 63.45 -17.62 -34.68
CA VAL A 4 63.70 -16.19 -34.65
C VAL A 4 62.97 -15.53 -33.46
N ASN A 5 63.73 -14.96 -32.57
CA ASN A 5 63.37 -13.96 -31.57
C ASN A 5 62.96 -12.64 -32.19
N LYS A 6 62.09 -11.87 -31.50
CA LYS A 6 62.21 -10.41 -31.25
C LYS A 6 61.01 -9.93 -30.46
N LEU A 7 61.27 -9.46 -29.37
CA LEU A 7 61.59 -8.13 -28.76
C LEU A 7 60.37 -7.52 -28.05
N PHE A 8 60.53 -7.42 -26.74
CA PHE A 8 59.80 -6.65 -25.77
C PHE A 8 59.72 -5.17 -26.20
N ASP A 9 58.53 -4.59 -26.14
CA ASP A 9 58.40 -3.14 -25.94
C ASP A 9 57.51 -2.89 -24.74
N ARG A 10 58.12 -2.46 -23.63
CA ARG A 10 57.49 -2.02 -22.39
C ARG A 10 57.00 -0.60 -22.57
N ARG A 11 55.71 -0.39 -22.74
CA ARG A 11 55.12 0.91 -22.43
C ARG A 11 54.39 0.84 -21.09
N LEU A 12 55.00 1.43 -20.09
CA LEU A 12 54.41 1.69 -18.77
C LEU A 12 53.26 2.69 -18.95
N GLY A 13 52.03 2.18 -18.98
CA GLY A 13 50.85 2.99 -18.86
C GLY A 13 50.55 3.27 -17.39
N LEU A 14 50.77 4.51 -16.99
CA LEU A 14 50.40 5.02 -15.67
C LEU A 14 48.89 5.06 -15.56
N PHE A 15 48.27 4.04 -14.93
CA PHE A 15 46.85 4.08 -14.56
C PHE A 15 46.72 4.96 -13.31
N VAL A 16 46.27 6.20 -13.52
CA VAL A 16 45.79 7.06 -12.43
C VAL A 16 44.41 6.52 -12.01
N VAL A 17 44.36 5.76 -10.93
CA VAL A 17 43.09 5.37 -10.26
C VAL A 17 42.58 6.60 -9.53
N LEU A 18 41.62 7.29 -10.13
CA LEU A 18 40.86 8.36 -9.47
C LEU A 18 39.86 7.69 -8.51
N THR A 19 40.28 7.54 -7.25
CA THR A 19 39.35 7.14 -6.17
C THR A 19 38.42 8.30 -5.88
N TRP A 20 37.16 8.20 -6.37
CA TRP A 20 36.07 9.04 -5.90
C TRP A 20 35.78 8.68 -4.45
N VAL A 21 36.21 9.49 -3.52
CA VAL A 21 35.76 9.47 -2.15
C VAL A 21 34.34 10.06 -2.17
N LEU A 22 33.35 9.18 -2.20
CA LEU A 22 31.97 9.56 -1.87
C LEU A 22 31.97 9.95 -0.38
N VAL A 23 32.09 11.24 -0.11
CA VAL A 23 31.77 11.80 1.19
C VAL A 23 30.22 11.74 1.29
N GLY A 24 29.75 10.63 1.82
CA GLY A 24 28.37 10.53 2.26
C GLY A 24 28.19 11.52 3.42
N CYS A 25 27.54 12.64 3.19
CA CYS A 25 27.00 13.45 4.28
C CYS A 25 25.91 12.62 4.98
N SER A 26 26.28 11.76 5.92
CA SER A 26 25.34 11.31 6.94
C SER A 26 25.03 12.54 7.78
N ALA A 27 23.83 13.10 7.63
CA ALA A 27 23.34 14.09 8.57
C ALA A 27 23.35 13.41 9.94
N ASN A 28 24.25 13.84 10.82
CA ASN A 28 24.27 13.35 12.21
C ASN A 28 22.91 13.67 12.83
N GLU A 29 22.28 12.66 13.43
CA GLU A 29 21.09 12.90 14.26
C GLU A 29 21.45 13.95 15.31
N PRO A 30 20.62 14.99 15.48
CA PRO A 30 20.84 15.96 16.56
C PRO A 30 20.77 15.25 17.91
N ALA A 31 21.47 15.79 18.90
CA ALA A 31 21.36 15.29 20.25
C ALA A 31 19.89 15.36 20.71
N PHE A 32 19.47 14.37 21.50
CA PHE A 32 18.13 14.35 22.08
C PHE A 32 17.91 15.61 22.94
N ASP A 33 16.84 16.35 22.64
CA ASP A 33 16.40 17.53 23.40
C ASP A 33 15.12 17.18 24.19
N GLU A 34 15.33 16.85 25.47
CA GLU A 34 14.22 16.56 26.37
C GLU A 34 13.29 17.77 26.57
N SER A 35 13.81 18.98 26.49
CA SER A 35 13.02 20.20 26.70
C SER A 35 12.03 20.42 25.58
N PHE A 36 12.45 20.26 24.32
CA PHE A 36 11.60 20.34 23.14
C PHE A 36 10.50 19.27 23.17
N GLN A 37 10.87 18.01 23.44
CA GLN A 37 9.88 16.92 23.48
C GLN A 37 8.83 17.15 24.57
N ARG A 38 9.24 17.56 25.76
CA ARG A 38 8.34 17.86 26.87
C ARG A 38 7.43 19.06 26.57
N GLU A 39 7.98 20.14 26.01
CA GLU A 39 7.21 21.30 25.61
C GLU A 39 6.18 20.96 24.53
N LEU A 40 6.58 20.27 23.47
CA LEU A 40 5.66 19.85 22.41
C LEU A 40 4.55 18.96 22.97
N GLN A 41 4.88 17.96 23.81
CA GLN A 41 3.87 17.08 24.41
C GLN A 41 2.93 17.86 25.33
N THR A 42 3.43 18.85 26.09
CA THR A 42 2.60 19.72 26.95
C THR A 42 1.62 20.53 26.09
N ARG A 43 2.10 21.16 25.00
CA ARG A 43 1.24 21.88 24.05
C ARG A 43 0.16 20.99 23.45
N LEU A 44 0.48 19.74 23.12
CA LEU A 44 -0.50 18.77 22.59
C LEU A 44 -1.56 18.36 23.63
N LEU A 45 -1.19 18.28 24.92
CA LEU A 45 -2.11 17.92 25.99
C LEU A 45 -3.00 19.09 26.42
N ASP A 46 -2.46 20.31 26.41
CA ASP A 46 -3.13 21.55 26.86
C ASP A 46 -3.80 22.29 25.70
N ALA A 47 -3.73 21.75 24.48
CA ALA A 47 -4.31 22.36 23.28
C ALA A 47 -5.79 22.67 23.45
N LYS A 48 -6.27 23.68 22.73
CA LYS A 48 -7.67 24.07 22.69
C LYS A 48 -8.27 23.88 21.31
N PRO A 49 -9.57 23.62 21.20
CA PRO A 49 -10.24 23.58 19.91
C PRO A 49 -9.98 24.85 19.08
N GLY A 50 -9.61 24.70 17.81
CA GLY A 50 -9.23 25.79 16.91
C GLY A 50 -7.75 26.18 16.98
N GLU A 51 -6.96 25.55 17.84
CA GLU A 51 -5.53 25.87 17.98
C GLU A 51 -4.70 25.29 16.85
N ILE A 52 -3.72 26.08 16.38
CA ILE A 52 -2.69 25.64 15.45
C ILE A 52 -1.38 25.50 16.23
N ILE A 53 -0.88 24.29 16.38
CA ILE A 53 0.40 23.99 17.01
C ILE A 53 1.46 24.00 15.91
N GLU A 54 2.16 25.12 15.76
CA GLU A 54 3.26 25.24 14.82
C GLU A 54 4.54 24.63 15.38
N ILE A 55 5.22 23.83 14.56
CA ILE A 55 6.53 23.26 14.82
C ILE A 55 7.51 23.92 13.84
N PRO A 56 8.48 24.68 14.33
CA PRO A 56 9.45 25.37 13.47
C PRO A 56 10.23 24.40 12.56
N SER A 57 10.90 24.94 11.55
CA SER A 57 11.88 24.17 10.77
C SER A 57 13.01 23.68 11.67
N GLY A 58 13.41 22.44 11.47
CA GLY A 58 14.46 21.77 12.25
C GLY A 58 14.29 20.27 12.25
N ARG A 59 15.30 19.56 12.72
CA ARG A 59 15.27 18.12 12.96
C ARG A 59 15.28 17.88 14.46
N TYR A 60 14.27 17.22 14.96
CA TYR A 60 14.03 17.02 16.39
C TYR A 60 14.08 15.54 16.73
N SER A 61 14.99 15.14 17.61
CA SER A 61 15.10 13.76 18.10
C SER A 61 14.13 13.52 19.24
N LEU A 62 13.28 12.49 19.10
CA LEU A 62 12.25 12.12 20.08
C LEU A 62 12.50 10.68 20.57
N ASN A 63 12.34 10.44 21.87
CA ASN A 63 12.54 9.12 22.47
C ASN A 63 11.23 8.45 22.94
N ARG A 64 10.07 9.11 22.78
CA ARG A 64 8.74 8.58 23.12
C ARG A 64 7.67 9.08 22.18
N SER A 65 6.56 8.33 22.12
CA SER A 65 5.38 8.72 21.35
C SER A 65 4.82 10.06 21.80
N LEU A 66 4.30 10.83 20.84
CA LEU A 66 3.46 12.00 21.08
C LEU A 66 1.99 11.61 21.09
N SER A 67 1.16 12.34 21.83
CA SER A 67 -0.27 12.04 21.95
C SER A 67 -1.11 13.32 21.92
N LEU A 68 -2.18 13.29 21.10
CA LEU A 68 -3.21 14.34 21.03
C LEU A 68 -4.58 13.73 21.31
N ARG A 69 -5.39 14.41 22.16
CA ARG A 69 -6.77 14.00 22.50
C ARG A 69 -7.79 15.13 22.38
N VAL A 70 -7.36 16.30 21.96
CA VAL A 70 -8.21 17.47 21.82
C VAL A 70 -8.64 17.61 20.37
N SER A 71 -9.96 17.70 20.15
CA SER A 71 -10.53 17.89 18.81
C SER A 71 -10.37 19.35 18.35
N GLY A 72 -10.39 19.54 17.01
CA GLY A 72 -10.27 20.86 16.40
C GLY A 72 -8.85 21.40 16.38
N VAL A 73 -7.83 20.57 16.42
CA VAL A 73 -6.42 20.97 16.47
C VAL A 73 -5.73 20.72 15.13
N THR A 74 -4.95 21.70 14.71
CA THR A 74 -4.00 21.55 13.59
C THR A 74 -2.58 21.47 14.13
N ILE A 75 -1.81 20.46 13.73
CA ILE A 75 -0.37 20.39 13.93
C ILE A 75 0.28 20.71 12.59
N ARG A 76 1.13 21.73 12.53
CA ARG A 76 1.74 22.22 11.29
C ARG A 76 3.23 22.36 11.43
N GLY A 77 3.98 21.75 10.51
CA GLY A 77 5.40 22.03 10.30
C GLY A 77 5.65 23.10 9.24
N ALA A 78 6.90 23.43 9.00
CA ALA A 78 7.33 24.37 7.96
C ALA A 78 7.36 23.73 6.55
N GLY A 79 7.37 22.41 6.46
CA GLY A 79 7.42 21.60 5.24
C GLY A 79 7.88 20.18 5.55
N MET A 80 7.54 19.23 4.67
CA MET A 80 7.91 17.82 4.87
C MET A 80 9.43 17.54 4.83
N ASN A 81 10.22 18.50 4.38
CA ASN A 81 11.68 18.41 4.39
C ASN A 81 12.33 19.39 5.36
N GLU A 82 11.56 20.33 5.87
CA GLU A 82 12.02 21.40 6.76
C GLU A 82 11.79 21.08 8.24
N THR A 83 10.65 20.45 8.57
CA THR A 83 10.33 20.04 9.95
C THR A 83 10.36 18.52 10.04
N VAL A 84 11.31 17.96 10.76
CA VAL A 84 11.49 16.50 10.87
C VAL A 84 11.43 16.07 12.33
N LEU A 85 10.50 15.18 12.64
CA LEU A 85 10.39 14.51 13.93
C LEU A 85 11.01 13.10 13.79
N SER A 86 12.22 12.90 14.31
CA SER A 86 12.95 11.65 14.25
C SER A 86 12.74 10.83 15.51
N PHE A 87 12.20 9.63 15.35
CA PHE A 87 11.98 8.65 16.42
C PHE A 87 13.05 7.56 16.45
N LYS A 88 14.18 7.76 15.78
CA LYS A 88 15.27 6.78 15.72
C LYS A 88 15.75 6.32 17.09
N GLY A 89 15.70 7.21 18.09
CA GLY A 89 16.03 6.92 19.48
C GLY A 89 14.83 6.52 20.36
N GLN A 90 13.69 6.15 19.78
CA GLN A 90 12.46 5.87 20.54
C GLN A 90 12.61 4.66 21.46
N THR A 91 12.35 4.87 22.75
CA THR A 91 12.40 3.84 23.80
C THR A 91 11.06 3.61 24.48
N VAL A 92 10.12 4.57 24.40
CA VAL A 92 8.81 4.53 25.05
C VAL A 92 7.69 4.75 24.02
N GLY A 93 6.67 3.91 24.11
CA GLY A 93 5.57 3.89 23.13
C GLY A 93 5.95 3.14 21.86
N ALA A 94 5.01 2.99 20.97
CA ALA A 94 5.21 2.34 19.68
C ALA A 94 4.98 3.33 18.53
N GLU A 95 3.95 4.16 18.63
CA GLU A 95 3.59 5.14 17.60
C GLU A 95 4.53 6.36 17.65
N GLY A 96 4.69 7.03 16.51
CA GLY A 96 5.26 8.38 16.50
C GLY A 96 4.27 9.39 17.08
N LEU A 97 3.10 9.52 16.46
CA LEU A 97 1.99 10.36 16.92
C LEU A 97 0.71 9.52 17.02
N LEU A 98 0.13 9.49 18.22
CA LEU A 98 -1.19 8.88 18.48
C LEU A 98 -2.24 9.98 18.65
N VAL A 99 -3.29 9.93 17.82
CA VAL A 99 -4.41 10.89 17.87
C VAL A 99 -5.71 10.17 18.18
N ASN A 100 -6.46 10.64 19.16
CA ASN A 100 -7.81 10.22 19.48
C ASN A 100 -8.69 11.49 19.52
N ALA A 101 -8.99 12.05 18.35
CA ALA A 101 -9.66 13.33 18.22
C ALA A 101 -10.34 13.47 16.86
N SER A 102 -11.38 14.30 16.79
CA SER A 102 -12.04 14.74 15.55
C SER A 102 -11.55 16.12 15.13
N ASP A 103 -11.90 16.55 13.91
CA ASP A 103 -11.51 17.86 13.37
C ASP A 103 -9.99 18.07 13.46
N PHE A 104 -9.25 17.05 13.06
CA PHE A 104 -7.81 17.00 13.21
C PHE A 104 -7.09 17.17 11.86
N THR A 105 -6.11 18.08 11.85
CA THR A 105 -5.22 18.25 10.71
C THR A 105 -3.77 18.07 11.13
N LEU A 106 -3.03 17.25 10.37
CA LEU A 106 -1.57 17.16 10.46
C LEU A 106 -1.00 17.52 9.10
N GLU A 107 -0.12 18.52 9.05
CA GLU A 107 0.38 18.99 7.78
C GLU A 107 1.83 19.48 7.79
N ASN A 108 2.50 19.31 6.62
CA ASN A 108 3.78 19.95 6.31
C ASN A 108 4.93 19.58 7.26
N LEU A 109 5.10 18.31 7.58
CA LEU A 109 6.23 17.81 8.37
C LEU A 109 6.60 16.38 8.00
N ALA A 110 7.74 15.92 8.50
CA ALA A 110 8.15 14.53 8.43
C ALA A 110 8.12 13.83 9.78
N ILE A 111 7.82 12.52 9.76
CA ILE A 111 7.97 11.59 10.87
C ILE A 111 8.84 10.44 10.40
N GLU A 112 9.94 10.19 11.10
CA GLU A 112 10.94 9.22 10.70
C GLU A 112 11.23 8.18 11.78
N ASP A 113 11.52 6.95 11.35
CA ASP A 113 12.12 5.87 12.15
C ASP A 113 11.36 5.52 13.45
N THR A 114 10.03 5.52 13.39
CA THR A 114 9.20 5.08 14.53
C THR A 114 9.32 3.58 14.75
N ARG A 115 9.18 3.13 16.00
CA ARG A 115 9.21 1.69 16.33
C ARG A 115 7.98 0.93 15.86
N GLY A 116 6.85 1.60 15.85
CA GLY A 116 5.58 1.09 15.33
C GLY A 116 4.98 2.06 14.35
N ASP A 117 3.66 2.28 14.38
CA ASP A 117 2.95 3.13 13.43
C ASP A 117 3.46 4.59 13.50
N ALA A 118 3.65 5.23 12.37
CA ALA A 118 4.19 6.59 12.41
C ALA A 118 3.12 7.61 12.84
N VAL A 119 1.96 7.62 12.19
CA VAL A 119 0.81 8.46 12.55
C VAL A 119 -0.42 7.58 12.67
N LYS A 120 -0.91 7.40 13.88
CA LYS A 120 -2.14 6.65 14.14
C LYS A 120 -3.25 7.60 14.57
N VAL A 121 -4.34 7.63 13.80
CA VAL A 121 -5.58 8.31 14.18
C VAL A 121 -6.61 7.25 14.51
N ASN A 122 -6.86 7.07 15.80
CA ASN A 122 -7.76 6.05 16.31
C ASN A 122 -9.09 6.68 16.69
N GLU A 123 -10.11 6.42 15.87
CA GLU A 123 -11.44 7.04 15.94
C GLU A 123 -11.41 8.55 15.63
N GLY A 124 -12.53 9.10 15.24
CA GLY A 124 -12.69 10.50 14.93
C GLY A 124 -13.31 10.77 13.56
N GLU A 125 -13.70 12.02 13.37
CA GLU A 125 -14.29 12.51 12.12
C GLU A 125 -13.53 13.74 11.61
N ARG A 126 -13.58 13.99 10.30
CA ARG A 126 -12.93 15.13 9.62
C ARG A 126 -11.43 15.14 9.89
N ILE A 127 -10.76 14.12 9.36
CA ILE A 127 -9.32 13.92 9.51
C ILE A 127 -8.62 14.35 8.22
N THR A 128 -7.66 15.24 8.34
CA THR A 128 -6.81 15.67 7.21
C THR A 128 -5.34 15.39 7.50
N LEU A 129 -4.71 14.59 6.64
CA LEU A 129 -3.28 14.32 6.62
C LEU A 129 -2.72 14.83 5.28
N ARG A 130 -1.91 15.90 5.31
CA ARG A 130 -1.51 16.62 4.08
C ARG A 130 -0.02 16.99 4.10
N GLY A 131 0.64 16.81 2.95
CA GLY A 131 2.03 17.26 2.80
C GLY A 131 2.99 16.64 3.80
N LEU A 132 2.78 15.36 4.14
CA LEU A 132 3.57 14.64 5.11
C LEU A 132 4.62 13.75 4.44
N ARG A 133 5.78 13.60 5.06
CA ARG A 133 6.72 12.52 4.73
C ARG A 133 6.82 11.58 5.93
N VAL A 134 6.57 10.31 5.68
CA VAL A 134 6.83 9.24 6.64
C VAL A 134 7.90 8.33 6.06
N GLU A 135 8.95 8.05 6.81
CA GLU A 135 10.07 7.28 6.29
C GLU A 135 10.77 6.47 7.37
N TRP A 136 11.05 5.21 7.07
CA TRP A 136 12.04 4.40 7.77
C TRP A 136 13.35 4.49 7.00
N THR A 137 14.29 5.30 7.50
CA THR A 137 15.52 5.71 6.77
C THR A 137 16.48 4.57 6.52
N GLY A 138 16.33 3.44 7.21
CA GLY A 138 17.09 2.22 6.99
C GLY A 138 16.67 1.41 5.76
N GLY A 139 15.60 1.84 5.06
CA GLY A 139 15.01 1.11 3.94
C GLY A 139 14.08 -0.03 4.37
N PRO A 140 13.59 -0.86 3.41
CA PRO A 140 12.65 -1.95 3.66
C PRO A 140 13.18 -2.96 4.68
N SER A 141 12.43 -3.17 5.76
CA SER A 141 12.77 -4.13 6.81
C SER A 141 11.53 -4.60 7.57
N THR A 142 11.46 -5.88 7.92
CA THR A 142 10.41 -6.43 8.78
C THR A 142 10.41 -5.78 10.18
N SER A 143 11.51 -5.16 10.60
CA SER A 143 11.61 -4.46 11.88
C SER A 143 11.07 -3.03 11.87
N ASN A 144 10.71 -2.51 10.70
CA ASN A 144 10.08 -1.19 10.59
C ASN A 144 8.68 -1.22 11.19
N GLY A 145 8.14 -0.05 11.54
CA GLY A 145 6.75 0.07 11.94
C GLY A 145 5.79 -0.43 10.86
N ALA A 146 4.62 -0.91 11.28
CA ALA A 146 3.67 -1.53 10.38
C ALA A 146 3.06 -0.50 9.42
N TYR A 147 2.56 0.61 9.94
CA TYR A 147 1.79 1.59 9.16
C TYR A 147 2.42 2.98 9.18
N GLY A 148 2.47 3.60 7.99
CA GLY A 148 2.91 4.98 7.89
C GLY A 148 1.82 5.96 8.33
N LEU A 149 0.80 6.17 7.51
CA LEU A 149 -0.39 6.95 7.83
C LEU A 149 -1.55 5.99 8.11
N TYR A 150 -2.06 6.00 9.33
CA TYR A 150 -2.96 4.97 9.85
C TYR A 150 -4.23 5.54 10.51
N PRO A 151 -5.19 6.09 9.75
CA PRO A 151 -6.53 6.31 10.24
C PRO A 151 -7.29 4.99 10.38
N VAL A 152 -7.89 4.75 11.54
CA VAL A 152 -8.70 3.57 11.82
C VAL A 152 -9.96 3.93 12.59
N ARG A 153 -11.11 3.38 12.16
CA ARG A 153 -12.44 3.70 12.71
C ARG A 153 -12.76 5.20 12.64
N THR A 154 -12.41 5.80 11.51
CA THR A 154 -12.56 7.23 11.25
C THR A 154 -13.61 7.50 10.18
N ARG A 155 -14.06 8.75 10.08
CA ARG A 155 -14.98 9.22 9.03
C ARG A 155 -14.49 10.51 8.42
N GLN A 156 -14.85 10.77 7.15
CA GLN A 156 -14.44 11.98 6.44
C GLN A 156 -12.93 12.16 6.47
N VAL A 157 -12.22 11.25 5.79
CA VAL A 157 -10.76 11.18 5.82
C VAL A 157 -10.18 11.71 4.52
N LEU A 158 -9.28 12.67 4.61
CA LEU A 158 -8.47 13.16 3.48
C LEU A 158 -6.99 12.89 3.74
N ILE A 159 -6.35 12.15 2.83
CA ILE A 159 -4.90 11.95 2.80
C ILE A 159 -4.39 12.42 1.45
N GLU A 160 -3.61 13.50 1.43
CA GLU A 160 -3.16 14.08 0.17
C GLU A 160 -1.74 14.66 0.22
N ASP A 161 -1.07 14.64 -0.94
CA ASP A 161 0.25 15.24 -1.12
C ASP A 161 1.32 14.68 -0.17
N CYS A 162 1.19 13.41 0.24
CA CYS A 162 2.09 12.75 1.18
C CYS A 162 3.09 11.82 0.46
N LEU A 163 4.23 11.58 1.11
CA LEU A 163 5.25 10.62 0.71
C LEU A 163 5.45 9.60 1.84
N VAL A 164 5.26 8.30 1.56
CA VAL A 164 5.42 7.25 2.58
C VAL A 164 6.35 6.16 2.10
N ILE A 165 7.38 5.85 2.91
CA ILE A 165 8.51 4.99 2.54
C ILE A 165 8.84 4.00 3.65
N GLY A 166 8.86 2.71 3.33
CA GLY A 166 9.51 1.68 4.15
C GLY A 166 8.64 1.02 5.21
N ALA A 167 7.31 1.21 5.19
CA ALA A 167 6.39 0.54 6.12
C ALA A 167 6.41 -0.99 5.93
N SER A 168 6.44 -1.75 7.03
CA SER A 168 6.52 -3.21 6.98
C SER A 168 5.16 -3.90 6.79
N ASP A 169 4.09 -3.11 6.71
CA ASP A 169 2.75 -3.55 6.34
C ASP A 169 2.20 -2.60 5.27
N ALA A 170 1.64 -1.44 5.59
CA ALA A 170 1.17 -0.50 4.58
C ALA A 170 1.69 0.92 4.77
N GLY A 171 2.13 1.56 3.68
CA GLY A 171 2.52 2.96 3.71
C GLY A 171 1.37 3.86 4.13
N ILE A 172 0.25 3.78 3.43
CA ILE A 172 -1.01 4.44 3.77
C ILE A 172 -2.04 3.34 4.02
N TYR A 173 -2.54 3.26 5.25
CA TYR A 173 -3.60 2.33 5.62
C TYR A 173 -4.82 3.10 6.13
N VAL A 174 -6.00 2.79 5.59
CA VAL A 174 -7.26 3.30 6.13
C VAL A 174 -8.18 2.12 6.41
N GLY A 175 -8.45 1.88 7.69
CA GLY A 175 -9.19 0.70 8.11
C GLY A 175 -10.47 1.01 8.87
N GLN A 176 -11.53 0.20 8.66
CA GLN A 176 -12.84 0.26 9.31
C GLN A 176 -13.42 1.69 9.33
N SER A 177 -13.20 2.43 8.25
CA SER A 177 -13.50 3.85 8.10
C SER A 177 -14.52 4.11 7.01
N GLU A 178 -15.04 5.34 6.93
CA GLU A 178 -16.05 5.74 5.94
C GLU A 178 -15.75 7.12 5.33
N ASP A 179 -16.14 7.33 4.08
CA ASP A 179 -15.98 8.58 3.34
C ASP A 179 -14.50 9.01 3.26
N ILE A 180 -13.75 8.30 2.41
CA ILE A 180 -12.29 8.35 2.38
C ILE A 180 -11.83 8.88 1.03
N VAL A 181 -10.90 9.83 1.04
CA VAL A 181 -10.19 10.29 -0.14
C VAL A 181 -8.68 10.18 0.09
N VAL A 182 -8.01 9.38 -0.73
CA VAL A 182 -6.55 9.24 -0.76
C VAL A 182 -6.05 9.66 -2.14
N ARG A 183 -5.39 10.81 -2.24
CA ARG A 183 -5.02 11.38 -3.54
C ARG A 183 -3.67 12.09 -3.56
N ARG A 184 -3.02 12.11 -4.73
CA ARG A 184 -1.74 12.80 -4.98
C ARG A 184 -0.61 12.41 -4.01
N ASN A 185 -0.67 11.17 -3.50
CA ASN A 185 0.37 10.63 -2.63
C ASN A 185 1.38 9.82 -3.44
N THR A 186 2.57 9.67 -2.89
CA THR A 186 3.57 8.71 -3.34
C THR A 186 3.83 7.70 -2.23
N ALA A 187 3.58 6.42 -2.50
CA ALA A 187 3.89 5.32 -1.60
C ALA A 187 4.90 4.39 -2.27
N ARG A 188 6.08 4.23 -1.67
CA ARG A 188 7.14 3.41 -2.25
C ARG A 188 7.94 2.64 -1.21
N LEU A 189 8.49 1.49 -1.62
CA LEU A 189 9.32 0.64 -0.76
C LEU A 189 8.59 0.16 0.51
N ASN A 190 7.26 0.05 0.45
CA ASN A 190 6.43 -0.54 1.50
C ASN A 190 6.06 -1.99 1.13
N VAL A 191 5.46 -2.75 2.03
CA VAL A 191 4.84 -4.00 1.63
C VAL A 191 3.56 -3.68 0.84
N ALA A 192 2.57 -3.05 1.42
CA ALA A 192 1.48 -2.44 0.66
C ALA A 192 1.75 -0.94 0.48
N GLY A 193 1.60 -0.40 -0.74
CA GLY A 193 1.71 1.04 -0.93
C GLY A 193 0.57 1.78 -0.26
N ILE A 194 -0.67 1.45 -0.66
CA ILE A 194 -1.92 1.99 -0.11
C ILE A 194 -2.86 0.82 0.19
N GLU A 195 -3.49 0.82 1.35
CA GLU A 195 -4.44 -0.21 1.76
C GLU A 195 -5.74 0.40 2.29
N ILE A 196 -6.85 -0.07 1.75
CA ILE A 196 -8.21 0.25 2.20
C ILE A 196 -8.81 -1.06 2.73
N GLU A 197 -8.92 -1.17 4.06
CA GLU A 197 -9.36 -2.41 4.69
C GLU A 197 -10.69 -2.22 5.44
N ASN A 198 -11.65 -3.10 5.16
CA ASN A 198 -12.97 -3.10 5.82
C ASN A 198 -13.61 -1.70 5.88
N SER A 199 -13.43 -0.90 4.83
CA SER A 199 -13.84 0.50 4.78
C SER A 199 -14.92 0.73 3.73
N ARG A 200 -15.68 1.81 3.87
CA ARG A 200 -16.79 2.11 2.98
C ARG A 200 -16.63 3.45 2.31
N ARG A 201 -16.97 3.50 1.02
CA ARG A 201 -16.94 4.72 0.19
C ARG A 201 -15.54 5.36 0.23
N ALA A 202 -14.62 4.76 -0.52
CA ALA A 202 -13.25 5.24 -0.64
C ALA A 202 -12.90 5.59 -2.09
N ASP A 203 -12.31 6.76 -2.30
CA ASP A 203 -11.71 7.20 -3.54
C ASP A 203 -10.18 7.24 -3.41
N VAL A 204 -9.49 6.40 -4.18
CA VAL A 204 -8.03 6.32 -4.25
C VAL A 204 -7.58 6.74 -5.64
N TYR A 205 -7.08 7.97 -5.79
CA TYR A 205 -6.80 8.49 -7.12
C TYR A 205 -5.62 9.47 -7.21
N ASP A 206 -5.09 9.61 -8.44
CA ASP A 206 -3.93 10.48 -8.73
C ASP A 206 -2.71 10.16 -7.85
N ASN A 207 -2.58 8.92 -7.36
CA ASN A 207 -1.43 8.49 -6.55
C ASN A 207 -0.37 7.82 -7.42
N ILE A 208 0.85 7.75 -6.88
CA ILE A 208 1.95 6.93 -7.36
C ILE A 208 2.21 5.82 -6.34
N ALA A 209 2.01 4.57 -6.75
CA ALA A 209 2.38 3.39 -5.96
C ALA A 209 3.45 2.60 -6.73
N THR A 210 4.67 2.64 -6.25
CA THR A 210 5.83 2.06 -6.94
C THR A 210 6.83 1.44 -5.98
N GLU A 211 7.60 0.46 -6.45
CA GLU A 211 8.64 -0.19 -5.65
C GLU A 211 8.12 -0.82 -4.34
N ASN A 212 6.81 -1.04 -4.21
CA ASN A 212 6.24 -1.80 -3.09
C ASN A 212 6.23 -3.31 -3.42
N THR A 213 5.81 -4.14 -2.49
CA THR A 213 5.46 -5.54 -2.79
C THR A 213 4.13 -5.60 -3.55
N GLY A 214 3.12 -4.88 -3.06
CA GLY A 214 1.84 -4.63 -3.72
C GLY A 214 1.52 -3.14 -3.77
N GLY A 215 0.93 -2.65 -4.87
CA GLY A 215 0.69 -1.21 -5.07
C GLY A 215 -0.48 -0.71 -4.25
N VAL A 216 -1.70 -1.17 -4.53
CA VAL A 216 -2.94 -0.80 -3.83
C VAL A 216 -3.69 -2.05 -3.41
N LEU A 217 -4.07 -2.14 -2.15
CA LEU A 217 -4.83 -3.25 -1.59
C LEU A 217 -6.23 -2.79 -1.17
N VAL A 218 -7.25 -3.57 -1.52
CA VAL A 218 -8.65 -3.34 -1.13
C VAL A 218 -9.18 -4.60 -0.47
N PHE A 219 -9.11 -4.64 0.86
CA PHE A 219 -9.28 -5.85 1.63
C PHE A 219 -10.53 -5.84 2.51
N ASN A 220 -11.14 -7.01 2.63
CA ASN A 220 -12.03 -7.37 3.71
C ASN A 220 -11.43 -8.52 4.50
N MET A 221 -11.37 -8.33 5.80
CA MET A 221 -10.89 -9.33 6.75
C MET A 221 -12.00 -9.72 7.72
N PRO A 222 -12.05 -10.98 8.18
CA PRO A 222 -13.01 -11.42 9.20
C PRO A 222 -12.73 -10.77 10.56
N ASN A 223 -13.71 -10.87 11.46
CA ASN A 223 -13.59 -10.42 12.86
C ASN A 223 -13.35 -8.91 13.04
N LEU A 224 -13.64 -8.11 12.03
CA LEU A 224 -13.61 -6.65 12.11
C LEU A 224 -15.04 -6.08 12.18
N PRO A 225 -15.24 -4.89 12.77
CA PRO A 225 -16.57 -4.36 13.11
C PRO A 225 -17.46 -4.04 11.91
N GLN A 226 -16.89 -3.88 10.72
CA GLN A 226 -17.64 -3.60 9.50
C GLN A 226 -17.07 -4.32 8.28
N ARG A 227 -17.90 -4.47 7.26
CA ARG A 227 -17.47 -4.90 5.91
C ARG A 227 -17.17 -3.69 5.06
N GLY A 228 -16.11 -3.78 4.25
CA GLY A 228 -15.78 -2.78 3.25
C GLY A 228 -16.58 -2.97 1.98
N ALA A 229 -16.93 -1.87 1.34
CA ALA A 229 -17.54 -1.82 0.03
C ALA A 229 -17.51 -0.40 -0.55
N GLY A 230 -17.62 -0.29 -1.87
CA GLY A 230 -17.70 1.00 -2.54
C GLY A 230 -16.35 1.71 -2.67
N THR A 231 -15.31 1.00 -3.07
CA THR A 231 -13.98 1.56 -3.30
C THR A 231 -13.73 1.81 -4.78
N ARG A 232 -13.32 3.03 -5.13
CA ARG A 232 -12.89 3.41 -6.48
C ARG A 232 -11.38 3.65 -6.49
N VAL A 233 -10.67 2.98 -7.41
CA VAL A 233 -9.22 3.14 -7.63
C VAL A 233 -9.02 3.65 -9.05
N PHE A 234 -8.64 4.93 -9.22
CA PHE A 234 -8.61 5.52 -10.55
C PHE A 234 -7.54 6.60 -10.74
N ARG A 235 -7.08 6.78 -11.97
CA ARG A 235 -6.04 7.73 -12.38
C ARG A 235 -4.74 7.61 -11.56
N ASN A 236 -4.43 6.43 -11.04
CA ASN A 236 -3.16 6.19 -10.36
C ASN A 236 -2.10 5.70 -11.34
N LYS A 237 -0.83 5.92 -10.99
CA LYS A 237 0.33 5.28 -11.60
C LYS A 237 0.82 4.17 -10.68
N ILE A 238 0.66 2.92 -11.12
CA ILE A 238 0.94 1.72 -10.32
C ILE A 238 1.96 0.88 -11.07
N TYR A 239 3.23 1.00 -10.69
CA TYR A 239 4.29 0.39 -11.49
C TYR A 239 5.46 -0.14 -10.68
N GLY A 240 6.08 -1.22 -11.19
CA GLY A 240 7.31 -1.76 -10.61
C GLY A 240 7.19 -2.19 -9.15
N ASN A 241 6.00 -2.63 -8.71
CA ASN A 241 5.80 -3.04 -7.32
C ASN A 241 6.38 -4.45 -7.09
N ASN A 242 7.69 -4.58 -7.27
CA ASN A 242 8.41 -5.85 -7.32
C ASN A 242 9.34 -6.08 -6.12
N THR A 243 9.24 -5.26 -5.07
CA THR A 243 10.02 -5.45 -3.85
C THR A 243 9.63 -6.76 -3.18
N ALA A 244 10.60 -7.60 -2.85
CA ALA A 244 10.36 -8.84 -2.13
C ALA A 244 9.57 -8.57 -0.84
N ASN A 245 8.58 -9.41 -0.55
CA ASN A 245 7.72 -9.21 0.61
C ASN A 245 8.54 -9.31 1.91
N PHE A 246 8.53 -8.23 2.68
CA PHE A 246 9.19 -8.13 3.98
C PHE A 246 8.20 -7.94 5.15
N GLY A 247 6.91 -8.18 4.90
CA GLY A 247 5.86 -8.17 5.93
C GLY A 247 6.12 -9.20 7.04
N ALA A 248 5.62 -8.90 8.22
CA ALA A 248 5.76 -9.80 9.36
C ALA A 248 5.03 -11.12 9.09
N LYS A 249 5.71 -12.24 9.31
CA LYS A 249 5.10 -13.56 9.11
C LYS A 249 3.85 -13.73 9.96
N GLY A 250 2.77 -14.19 9.35
CA GLY A 250 1.49 -14.38 10.01
C GLY A 250 0.56 -13.18 9.93
N THR A 251 0.95 -12.10 9.26
CA THR A 251 0.04 -11.00 8.89
C THR A 251 -0.57 -11.26 7.50
N PRO A 252 -1.76 -10.72 7.21
CA PRO A 252 -2.39 -10.84 5.89
C PRO A 252 -1.49 -10.37 4.76
N VAL A 253 -0.87 -9.22 4.95
CA VAL A 253 -0.01 -8.59 3.95
C VAL A 253 1.21 -9.44 3.58
N ALA A 254 1.69 -10.30 4.49
CA ALA A 254 2.80 -11.22 4.22
C ALA A 254 2.46 -12.32 3.16
N SER A 255 1.18 -12.48 2.80
CA SER A 255 0.74 -13.40 1.75
C SER A 255 0.68 -12.75 0.36
N ILE A 256 0.86 -11.44 0.26
CA ILE A 256 0.79 -10.72 -1.02
C ILE A 256 2.00 -11.11 -1.88
N PRO A 257 1.79 -11.61 -3.09
CA PRO A 257 2.89 -11.88 -3.99
C PRO A 257 3.54 -10.57 -4.45
N ALA A 258 4.87 -10.52 -4.43
CA ALA A 258 5.60 -9.41 -4.99
C ALA A 258 5.28 -9.25 -6.48
N GLY A 259 5.21 -8.01 -6.96
CA GLY A 259 4.80 -7.76 -8.35
C GLY A 259 3.30 -7.61 -8.54
N SER A 260 2.56 -7.29 -7.48
CA SER A 260 1.13 -7.05 -7.55
C SER A 260 0.82 -5.55 -7.73
N GLY A 261 -0.01 -5.21 -8.71
CA GLY A 261 -0.46 -3.83 -8.90
C GLY A 261 -1.59 -3.47 -7.94
N VAL A 262 -2.83 -3.86 -8.23
CA VAL A 262 -3.98 -3.78 -7.30
C VAL A 262 -4.36 -5.19 -6.86
N VAL A 263 -4.59 -5.36 -5.57
CA VAL A 263 -5.09 -6.63 -5.01
C VAL A 263 -6.41 -6.39 -4.29
N ILE A 264 -7.46 -7.07 -4.75
CA ILE A 264 -8.74 -7.13 -4.07
C ILE A 264 -8.80 -8.43 -3.28
N ASN A 265 -9.17 -8.38 -2.02
CA ASN A 265 -9.45 -9.58 -1.23
C ASN A 265 -10.83 -9.49 -0.55
N SER A 266 -11.76 -10.35 -0.97
CA SER A 266 -13.10 -10.48 -0.35
C SER A 266 -13.87 -9.16 -0.22
N ASN A 267 -13.54 -8.15 -1.01
CA ASN A 267 -14.18 -6.83 -0.97
C ASN A 267 -15.19 -6.71 -2.11
N ASP A 268 -16.29 -6.03 -1.83
CA ASP A 268 -17.40 -5.87 -2.77
C ASP A 268 -17.45 -4.45 -3.33
N GLN A 269 -18.08 -4.30 -4.51
CA GLN A 269 -18.27 -3.00 -5.13
C GLN A 269 -16.95 -2.24 -5.29
N VAL A 270 -16.00 -2.83 -6.02
CA VAL A 270 -14.72 -2.20 -6.32
C VAL A 270 -14.66 -1.83 -7.79
N GLU A 271 -14.41 -0.55 -8.08
CA GLU A 271 -14.25 -0.03 -9.43
C GLU A 271 -12.80 0.42 -9.66
N ILE A 272 -12.12 -0.19 -10.67
CA ILE A 272 -10.72 0.10 -11.02
C ILE A 272 -10.68 0.63 -12.44
N PHE A 273 -10.43 1.94 -12.60
CA PHE A 273 -10.52 2.57 -13.92
C PHE A 273 -9.52 3.70 -14.15
N ASP A 274 -9.20 3.94 -15.42
CA ASP A 274 -8.30 5.02 -15.86
C ASP A 274 -6.91 5.02 -15.20
N ASN A 275 -6.44 3.88 -14.66
CA ASN A 275 -5.09 3.77 -14.10
C ASN A 275 -4.05 3.45 -15.18
N GLU A 276 -2.79 3.77 -14.89
CA GLU A 276 -1.61 3.34 -15.63
C GLU A 276 -0.88 2.25 -14.85
N PHE A 277 -0.87 1.04 -15.39
CA PHE A 277 -0.15 -0.11 -14.83
C PHE A 277 1.09 -0.41 -15.67
N THR A 278 2.26 -0.50 -15.04
CA THR A 278 3.49 -0.83 -15.74
C THR A 278 4.38 -1.76 -14.91
N ASP A 279 4.88 -2.83 -15.54
CA ASP A 279 5.94 -3.70 -15.01
C ASP A 279 5.69 -4.26 -13.59
N ASN A 280 4.44 -4.56 -13.23
CA ASN A 280 4.14 -5.34 -12.03
C ASN A 280 4.31 -6.83 -12.39
N ALA A 281 5.37 -7.45 -11.86
CA ALA A 281 5.89 -8.72 -12.36
C ALA A 281 4.95 -9.92 -12.19
N THR A 282 4.05 -9.89 -11.20
CA THR A 282 3.05 -10.94 -10.97
C THR A 282 1.78 -10.68 -11.78
N ALA A 283 1.06 -9.60 -11.49
CA ALA A 283 -0.13 -9.20 -12.24
C ALA A 283 -0.49 -7.74 -11.93
N HIS A 284 -1.16 -7.08 -12.87
CA HIS A 284 -1.58 -5.70 -12.64
C HIS A 284 -2.79 -5.59 -11.71
N VAL A 285 -3.74 -6.52 -11.82
CA VAL A 285 -4.91 -6.63 -10.94
C VAL A 285 -5.08 -8.09 -10.52
N ILE A 286 -5.16 -8.32 -9.22
CA ILE A 286 -5.48 -9.61 -8.63
C ILE A 286 -6.83 -9.50 -7.92
N ILE A 287 -7.78 -10.36 -8.28
CA ILE A 287 -9.07 -10.48 -7.62
C ILE A 287 -9.03 -11.80 -6.86
N SER A 288 -9.10 -11.74 -5.53
CA SER A 288 -8.99 -12.91 -4.68
C SER A 288 -10.08 -12.96 -3.62
N SER A 289 -10.41 -14.16 -3.23
CA SER A 289 -11.21 -14.47 -2.06
C SER A 289 -10.32 -14.71 -0.83
N TYR A 290 -10.92 -14.68 0.35
CA TYR A 290 -10.23 -15.05 1.58
C TYR A 290 -9.67 -16.48 1.54
N PHE A 291 -10.26 -17.37 0.70
CA PHE A 291 -9.80 -18.75 0.53
C PHE A 291 -8.40 -18.87 -0.09
N SER A 292 -7.99 -17.87 -0.86
CA SER A 292 -6.68 -17.85 -1.53
C SER A 292 -5.55 -17.26 -0.69
N THR A 293 -5.86 -16.63 0.43
CA THR A 293 -4.84 -15.92 1.24
C THR A 293 -4.03 -16.84 2.16
N GLY A 294 -4.39 -18.13 2.26
CA GLY A 294 -3.74 -19.06 3.18
C GLY A 294 -4.05 -18.85 4.67
N TYR A 295 -4.87 -17.84 5.02
CA TYR A 295 -5.30 -17.54 6.39
C TYR A 295 -6.49 -18.39 6.85
N MET A 296 -7.10 -19.14 5.97
CA MET A 296 -8.24 -20.01 6.26
C MET A 296 -7.87 -21.16 7.20
N THR A 297 -7.50 -20.83 8.42
CA THR A 297 -7.32 -21.83 9.49
C THR A 297 -8.58 -22.04 10.30
N GLU A 298 -9.54 -21.12 10.24
CA GLU A 298 -10.79 -21.18 11.00
C GLU A 298 -11.87 -21.88 10.19
N LYS A 299 -12.36 -23.01 10.72
CA LYS A 299 -13.56 -23.67 10.18
C LYS A 299 -14.77 -22.77 10.41
N GLY A 300 -15.59 -22.56 9.36
CA GLY A 300 -16.83 -21.79 9.47
C GLY A 300 -16.68 -20.28 9.29
N VAL A 301 -15.52 -19.77 8.83
CA VAL A 301 -15.36 -18.35 8.52
C VAL A 301 -16.45 -17.85 7.54
N ALA A 302 -16.82 -18.65 6.55
CA ALA A 302 -17.89 -18.31 5.61
C ALA A 302 -19.30 -18.21 6.22
N ASP A 303 -19.48 -18.61 7.48
CA ASP A 303 -20.76 -18.47 8.19
C ASP A 303 -20.88 -17.09 8.88
N ILE A 304 -19.77 -16.44 9.16
CA ILE A 304 -19.72 -15.15 9.86
C ILE A 304 -19.16 -14.01 8.99
N PHE A 305 -18.53 -14.35 7.88
CA PHE A 305 -17.84 -13.42 6.99
C PHE A 305 -18.11 -13.83 5.53
N ASP A 306 -18.35 -12.85 4.66
CA ASP A 306 -18.42 -13.11 3.22
C ASP A 306 -17.03 -13.09 2.60
N PRO A 307 -16.48 -14.26 2.24
CA PRO A 307 -15.11 -14.37 1.76
C PRO A 307 -14.97 -14.10 0.26
N TYR A 308 -16.06 -13.77 -0.44
CA TYR A 308 -16.07 -13.66 -1.89
C TYR A 308 -15.97 -12.21 -2.33
N PRO A 309 -15.16 -11.88 -3.36
CA PRO A 309 -15.22 -10.59 -4.04
C PRO A 309 -16.40 -10.57 -5.01
N GLU A 310 -17.26 -9.55 -4.92
CA GLU A 310 -18.46 -9.41 -5.75
C GLU A 310 -18.61 -7.97 -6.27
N ALA A 311 -19.29 -7.81 -7.39
CA ALA A 311 -19.51 -6.52 -8.04
C ALA A 311 -18.18 -5.77 -8.32
N ILE A 312 -17.26 -6.43 -9.00
CA ILE A 312 -15.96 -5.87 -9.36
C ILE A 312 -15.98 -5.38 -10.80
N HIS A 313 -15.62 -4.12 -11.03
CA HIS A 313 -15.57 -3.53 -12.36
C HIS A 313 -14.18 -2.97 -12.69
N VAL A 314 -13.51 -3.57 -13.67
CA VAL A 314 -12.19 -3.14 -14.14
C VAL A 314 -12.31 -2.66 -15.58
N HIS A 315 -12.03 -1.36 -15.85
CA HIS A 315 -12.20 -0.81 -17.19
C HIS A 315 -11.34 0.44 -17.46
N GLY A 316 -11.13 0.79 -18.72
CA GLY A 316 -10.45 2.03 -19.13
C GLY A 316 -9.01 2.16 -18.67
N ASN A 317 -8.38 1.11 -18.14
CA ASN A 317 -7.00 1.15 -17.66
C ASN A 317 -6.01 0.94 -18.83
N ARG A 318 -4.80 1.44 -18.64
CA ARG A 318 -3.66 1.19 -19.55
C ARG A 318 -2.68 0.23 -18.89
N TYR A 319 -2.22 -0.76 -19.66
CA TYR A 319 -1.33 -1.82 -19.17
C TYR A 319 -0.08 -1.91 -20.04
N SER A 320 1.10 -2.03 -19.42
CA SER A 320 2.37 -2.21 -20.09
C SER A 320 3.30 -3.13 -19.30
N GLY A 321 3.98 -4.05 -19.96
CA GLY A 321 4.89 -5.01 -19.30
C GLY A 321 4.18 -5.93 -18.32
N GLY A 322 4.90 -6.44 -17.33
CA GLY A 322 4.39 -7.23 -16.21
C GLY A 322 3.91 -8.65 -16.52
N GLY A 323 3.51 -9.39 -15.50
CA GLY A 323 2.96 -10.75 -15.60
C GLY A 323 3.97 -11.83 -16.04
N ASP A 324 5.23 -11.50 -16.23
CA ASP A 324 6.27 -12.38 -16.78
C ASP A 324 7.06 -13.14 -15.71
N ALA A 325 7.11 -12.61 -14.47
CA ALA A 325 7.85 -13.20 -13.37
C ALA A 325 7.01 -13.24 -12.07
N PRO A 326 5.88 -14.00 -12.04
CA PRO A 326 5.03 -14.06 -10.87
C PRO A 326 5.78 -14.58 -9.65
N ASP A 327 5.48 -14.02 -8.48
CA ASP A 327 6.04 -14.46 -7.23
C ASP A 327 5.27 -15.67 -6.65
N GLY A 328 5.98 -16.50 -5.88
CA GLY A 328 5.45 -17.74 -5.32
C GLY A 328 5.52 -18.95 -6.27
N LEU A 329 5.72 -20.11 -5.69
CA LEU A 329 5.88 -21.37 -6.47
C LEU A 329 4.61 -21.76 -7.22
N ASP A 330 3.45 -21.54 -6.62
CA ASP A 330 2.16 -21.90 -7.21
C ASP A 330 1.83 -21.04 -8.42
N LEU A 331 2.07 -19.72 -8.34
CA LEU A 331 1.85 -18.81 -9.46
C LEU A 331 2.88 -19.03 -10.58
N LYS A 332 4.13 -19.38 -10.26
CA LYS A 332 5.14 -19.79 -11.24
C LYS A 332 4.75 -21.06 -11.97
N ALA A 333 4.25 -22.05 -11.23
CA ALA A 333 3.76 -23.31 -11.80
C ALA A 333 2.52 -23.08 -12.68
N LEU A 334 1.57 -22.26 -12.23
CA LEU A 334 0.38 -21.88 -12.99
C LEU A 334 0.77 -21.17 -14.31
N LYS A 335 1.68 -20.18 -14.23
CA LYS A 335 2.17 -19.50 -15.42
C LYS A 335 2.79 -20.48 -16.42
N LEU A 336 3.67 -21.37 -15.94
CA LEU A 336 4.33 -22.35 -16.79
C LEU A 336 3.32 -23.32 -17.46
N ALA A 337 2.33 -23.76 -16.70
CA ALA A 337 1.31 -24.70 -17.20
C ALA A 337 0.40 -24.07 -18.26
N VAL A 338 0.00 -22.80 -18.10
CA VAL A 338 -0.96 -22.14 -18.99
C VAL A 338 -0.29 -21.42 -20.15
N PHE A 339 0.85 -20.75 -19.91
CA PHE A 339 1.49 -19.84 -20.88
C PHE A 339 2.90 -20.28 -21.32
N GLY A 340 3.45 -21.35 -20.74
CA GLY A 340 4.80 -21.80 -21.03
C GLY A 340 5.92 -20.91 -20.47
N LEU A 341 7.18 -21.25 -20.80
CA LEU A 341 8.37 -20.56 -20.26
C LEU A 341 8.42 -19.07 -20.63
N GLY A 342 8.15 -18.73 -21.88
CA GLY A 342 8.22 -17.37 -22.40
C GLY A 342 6.92 -16.57 -22.28
N GLY A 343 5.86 -17.18 -21.75
CA GLY A 343 4.56 -16.53 -21.60
C GLY A 343 4.48 -15.63 -20.37
N ARG A 344 3.39 -14.88 -20.29
CA ARG A 344 3.08 -13.97 -19.18
C ARG A 344 1.62 -14.09 -18.78
N PHE A 345 1.30 -13.76 -17.53
CA PHE A 345 -0.07 -13.60 -17.11
C PHE A 345 -0.72 -12.42 -17.85
N PRO A 346 -2.02 -12.50 -18.13
CA PRO A 346 -2.78 -11.33 -18.55
C PRO A 346 -2.85 -10.29 -17.43
N PRO A 347 -3.27 -9.05 -17.74
CA PRO A 347 -3.35 -7.97 -16.75
C PRO A 347 -4.18 -8.31 -15.52
N VAL A 348 -5.24 -9.11 -15.67
CA VAL A 348 -6.16 -9.46 -14.58
C VAL A 348 -6.11 -10.96 -14.29
N LEU A 349 -5.81 -11.27 -13.03
CA LEU A 349 -5.84 -12.62 -12.45
C LEU A 349 -6.98 -12.71 -11.44
N TRP A 350 -7.84 -13.71 -11.57
CA TRP A 350 -8.89 -14.02 -10.61
C TRP A 350 -8.75 -15.44 -10.07
N ASP A 351 -8.93 -15.65 -8.76
CA ASP A 351 -8.82 -16.95 -8.14
C ASP A 351 -9.98 -17.91 -8.45
N GLY A 352 -11.10 -17.39 -8.92
CA GLY A 352 -12.23 -18.18 -9.41
C GLY A 352 -13.27 -18.59 -8.36
N TYR A 353 -13.14 -18.13 -7.10
CA TYR A 353 -14.13 -18.43 -6.07
C TYR A 353 -15.37 -17.57 -6.21
N VAL A 354 -16.54 -18.21 -6.15
CA VAL A 354 -17.86 -17.57 -6.14
C VAL A 354 -18.74 -18.17 -5.06
N ASP A 355 -19.65 -17.38 -4.49
CA ASP A 355 -20.66 -17.89 -3.57
C ASP A 355 -21.71 -18.71 -4.34
N SER A 356 -21.65 -20.03 -4.19
CA SER A 356 -22.58 -20.95 -4.84
C SER A 356 -24.05 -20.71 -4.44
N LYS A 357 -24.29 -20.11 -3.27
CA LYS A 357 -25.67 -19.77 -2.80
C LYS A 357 -26.27 -18.61 -3.60
N LYS A 358 -25.41 -17.73 -4.14
CA LYS A 358 -25.83 -16.56 -4.94
C LYS A 358 -25.88 -16.87 -6.45
N THR A 359 -25.26 -17.97 -6.92
CA THR A 359 -25.24 -18.30 -8.35
C THR A 359 -26.57 -18.84 -8.86
N ARG A 360 -26.90 -18.47 -10.09
CA ARG A 360 -28.04 -19.02 -10.86
C ARG A 360 -27.49 -19.64 -12.14
N GLY A 361 -27.72 -20.94 -12.31
CA GLY A 361 -27.16 -21.67 -13.48
C GLY A 361 -25.62 -21.60 -13.58
N GLY A 362 -24.93 -21.51 -12.43
CA GLY A 362 -23.47 -21.45 -12.37
C GLY A 362 -22.87 -20.05 -12.61
N LYS A 363 -23.70 -19.01 -12.73
CA LYS A 363 -23.26 -17.61 -12.91
C LYS A 363 -23.74 -16.73 -11.75
N LEU A 364 -22.92 -15.75 -11.37
CA LEU A 364 -23.36 -14.68 -10.49
C LEU A 364 -24.45 -13.83 -11.17
N PRO A 365 -25.38 -13.22 -10.41
CA PRO A 365 -26.25 -12.18 -10.92
C PRO A 365 -25.44 -11.02 -11.53
N ASP A 366 -26.05 -10.31 -12.48
CA ASP A 366 -25.35 -9.24 -13.22
C ASP A 366 -24.81 -8.12 -12.30
N ASP A 367 -25.52 -7.82 -11.22
CA ASP A 367 -25.15 -6.81 -10.22
C ASP A 367 -24.01 -7.25 -9.26
N LEU A 368 -23.72 -8.55 -9.21
CA LEU A 368 -22.61 -9.13 -8.44
C LEU A 368 -21.44 -9.60 -9.31
N ALA A 369 -21.55 -9.42 -10.62
CA ALA A 369 -20.60 -9.95 -11.58
C ALA A 369 -19.20 -9.33 -11.41
N ILE A 370 -18.18 -10.07 -11.86
CA ILE A 370 -16.84 -9.56 -12.11
C ILE A 370 -16.79 -9.17 -13.58
N CYS A 371 -16.75 -7.86 -13.85
CA CYS A 371 -16.71 -7.28 -15.18
C CYS A 371 -15.33 -6.71 -15.46
N VAL A 372 -14.72 -7.13 -16.56
CA VAL A 372 -13.39 -6.67 -16.98
C VAL A 372 -13.45 -6.27 -18.45
N ARG A 373 -13.13 -5.00 -18.73
CA ARG A 373 -13.13 -4.45 -20.08
C ARG A 373 -11.82 -3.74 -20.36
N ASP A 374 -11.43 -3.73 -21.63
CA ASP A 374 -10.24 -3.03 -22.11
C ASP A 374 -8.89 -3.53 -21.53
N ALA A 375 -8.91 -4.68 -20.83
CA ALA A 375 -7.73 -5.31 -20.22
C ALA A 375 -7.21 -6.54 -21.00
N GLY A 376 -7.90 -6.92 -22.07
CA GLY A 376 -7.69 -8.22 -22.69
C GLY A 376 -8.30 -9.36 -21.87
N PRO A 377 -7.76 -10.58 -21.96
CA PRO A 377 -8.33 -11.73 -21.26
C PRO A 377 -8.09 -11.65 -19.74
N VAL A 378 -8.97 -12.32 -19.00
CA VAL A 378 -8.82 -12.61 -17.57
C VAL A 378 -8.34 -14.06 -17.42
N LEU A 379 -7.37 -14.27 -16.56
CA LEU A 379 -6.99 -15.61 -16.11
C LEU A 379 -7.81 -15.96 -14.86
N ASN A 380 -8.77 -16.88 -15.01
CA ASN A 380 -9.40 -17.55 -13.89
C ASN A 380 -8.55 -18.75 -13.48
N ALA A 381 -7.98 -18.70 -12.29
CA ALA A 381 -7.04 -19.71 -11.82
C ALA A 381 -7.68 -21.03 -11.39
N ASP A 382 -9.03 -21.11 -11.29
CA ASP A 382 -9.76 -22.28 -10.80
C ASP A 382 -9.34 -22.71 -9.38
N GLY A 383 -9.28 -21.77 -8.46
CA GLY A 383 -8.99 -22.04 -7.04
C GLY A 383 -9.90 -23.10 -6.43
N PRO A 384 -11.25 -23.04 -6.62
CA PRO A 384 -12.16 -24.09 -6.18
C PRO A 384 -11.79 -25.48 -6.70
N GLY A 385 -11.34 -25.58 -7.95
CA GLY A 385 -10.85 -26.82 -8.59
C GLY A 385 -9.41 -27.19 -8.24
N LYS A 386 -8.78 -26.48 -7.29
CA LYS A 386 -7.37 -26.64 -6.89
C LYS A 386 -6.42 -26.43 -8.08
N TYR A 387 -6.70 -25.39 -8.86
CA TYR A 387 -5.91 -24.95 -10.01
C TYR A 387 -5.76 -25.99 -11.13
N ARG A 388 -6.75 -26.92 -11.25
CA ARG A 388 -6.66 -28.01 -12.26
C ARG A 388 -7.14 -27.60 -13.63
N ASN A 389 -8.09 -26.67 -13.70
CA ASN A 389 -8.72 -26.25 -14.93
C ASN A 389 -8.71 -24.73 -15.08
N PRO A 390 -7.53 -24.07 -15.05
CA PRO A 390 -7.47 -22.63 -15.25
C PRO A 390 -8.02 -22.26 -16.62
N ARG A 391 -8.71 -21.11 -16.71
CA ARG A 391 -9.34 -20.62 -17.94
C ARG A 391 -8.89 -19.22 -18.25
N VAL A 392 -8.71 -18.94 -19.52
CA VAL A 392 -8.36 -17.62 -20.03
C VAL A 392 -9.49 -17.17 -20.96
N SER A 393 -10.20 -16.12 -20.62
CA SER A 393 -11.35 -15.65 -21.37
C SER A 393 -11.49 -14.14 -21.32
N THR A 394 -11.89 -13.52 -22.42
CA THR A 394 -12.38 -12.14 -22.48
C THR A 394 -13.90 -12.11 -22.42
N ALA A 395 -14.55 -12.97 -23.21
CA ALA A 395 -16.01 -12.93 -23.39
C ALA A 395 -16.81 -13.23 -22.11
N GLU A 396 -16.24 -14.05 -21.20
CA GLU A 396 -16.90 -14.40 -19.94
C GLU A 396 -17.03 -13.19 -18.99
N TYR A 397 -16.13 -12.21 -19.11
CA TYR A 397 -16.01 -11.05 -18.23
C TYR A 397 -16.39 -9.72 -18.91
N ASP A 398 -16.75 -9.74 -20.19
CA ASP A 398 -17.16 -8.53 -20.93
C ASP A 398 -18.60 -8.12 -20.55
N CYS A 399 -18.69 -7.50 -19.39
CA CYS A 399 -19.94 -6.94 -18.87
C CYS A 399 -19.71 -5.52 -18.31
N ARG A 400 -20.73 -4.89 -17.79
CA ARG A 400 -20.67 -3.56 -17.17
C ARG A 400 -21.47 -3.54 -15.89
N LEU A 401 -20.90 -2.92 -14.87
CA LEU A 401 -21.64 -2.51 -13.67
C LEU A 401 -21.94 -1.02 -13.73
N ALA A 402 -22.92 -0.58 -12.95
CA ALA A 402 -23.16 0.84 -12.74
C ALA A 402 -21.95 1.48 -12.06
N PRO A 403 -21.52 2.67 -12.48
CA PRO A 403 -20.45 3.40 -11.82
C PRO A 403 -20.75 3.64 -10.34
N LEU A 404 -19.75 3.51 -9.49
CA LEU A 404 -19.89 3.85 -8.08
C LEU A 404 -19.95 5.38 -7.91
N PRO A 405 -20.75 5.89 -6.96
CA PRO A 405 -20.81 7.32 -6.69
C PRO A 405 -19.48 7.84 -6.13
N PRO A 406 -19.10 9.10 -6.46
CA PRO A 406 -17.93 9.73 -5.88
C PRO A 406 -18.06 9.97 -4.38
N VAL A 407 -16.94 10.00 -3.69
CA VAL A 407 -16.89 10.38 -2.28
C VAL A 407 -16.90 11.90 -2.17
N GLU A 408 -17.80 12.43 -1.37
CA GLU A 408 -17.85 13.84 -1.02
C GLU A 408 -17.43 14.02 0.44
N LEU A 409 -16.45 14.88 0.68
CA LEU A 409 -15.99 15.22 2.02
C LEU A 409 -16.52 16.58 2.47
N SER A 410 -16.87 16.66 3.75
CA SER A 410 -17.25 17.89 4.45
C SER A 410 -16.24 18.14 5.58
N LEU A 411 -15.06 18.64 5.21
CA LEU A 411 -13.89 18.86 6.10
C LEU A 411 -13.88 20.28 6.65
#